data_29d3ed389b6abe4cc105ddc5a27902be
#
_entry.id   29d3ed389b6abe4cc105ddc5a27902be
#
_cell.length_a   1.000
_cell.length_b   1.000
_cell.length_c   1.000
_cell.angle_alpha   90.00
_cell.angle_beta   90.00
_cell.angle_gamma   90.00
#
_symmetry.space_group_name_H-M   'P 1'
#
loop_
_entity.id
_entity.type
_entity.pdbx_description
1 polymer ?
#
loop_
_entity_poly.entity_id
_entity_poly.type
_entity_poly.pdbx_seq_one_letter_code
_entity_poly.pdbx_strand_id
1 'polypeptide(L)'
;MKTLKTMLMALAFIAAPAAIRAQASADAPAATVTDLDQKYATDLLKAGTDAPDITLNTIDGKPFALKDLRGRYVVLDFWASWCPDCRKDSPFIMQLYKKFGAKGVAFVGVSFDKNLESWKNGVAKLGIEYTQVSDLKPMRESPVAKAYHIGWIPTIYVIDPQGKVALATVVSDKVSAYLHSVYPDCAE
;
A
#
# COMPACT_ATOMS: atom_id res chain seq x y z
N MET A 1 38.65 -78.19 -36.40
CA MET A 1 37.29 -77.86 -36.96
C MET A 1 36.62 -76.87 -36.07
N LYS A 2 36.21 -75.79 -36.61
CA LYS A 2 35.32 -74.73 -36.24
C LYS A 2 35.95 -73.29 -36.38
N THR A 3 35.49 -72.68 -37.38
CA THR A 3 35.84 -71.43 -37.97
C THR A 3 35.47 -70.25 -37.06
N LEU A 4 36.46 -69.39 -36.78
CA LEU A 4 36.26 -68.09 -36.08
C LEU A 4 35.89 -67.01 -37.10
N LYS A 5 34.67 -66.52 -37.09
CA LYS A 5 34.22 -65.39 -37.90
C LYS A 5 34.51 -64.13 -37.14
N THR A 6 35.42 -63.32 -37.67
CA THR A 6 35.74 -61.97 -37.23
C THR A 6 34.64 -61.01 -37.64
N MET A 7 33.98 -60.33 -36.69
CA MET A 7 32.96 -59.35 -36.94
C MET A 7 33.55 -57.97 -36.70
N LEU A 8 33.71 -57.23 -37.78
CA LEU A 8 34.16 -55.85 -37.78
C LEU A 8 33.02 -54.96 -37.26
N MET A 9 33.25 -54.29 -36.15
CA MET A 9 32.32 -53.29 -35.66
C MET A 9 32.76 -51.90 -36.16
N ALA A 10 31.96 -51.33 -37.05
CA ALA A 10 32.12 -49.94 -37.53
C ALA A 10 31.61 -48.96 -36.46
N LEU A 11 32.50 -48.12 -35.94
CA LEU A 11 32.12 -46.97 -35.10
C LEU A 11 31.53 -45.88 -35.99
N ALA A 12 30.25 -45.63 -35.87
CA ALA A 12 29.60 -44.44 -36.43
C ALA A 12 29.75 -43.28 -35.45
N PHE A 13 30.54 -42.29 -35.82
CA PHE A 13 30.59 -40.98 -35.12
C PHE A 13 29.32 -40.24 -35.44
N ILE A 14 28.43 -40.10 -34.47
CA ILE A 14 27.30 -39.21 -34.55
C ILE A 14 27.76 -37.83 -34.05
N ALA A 15 27.93 -36.90 -34.96
CA ALA A 15 28.17 -35.48 -34.65
C ALA A 15 26.86 -34.86 -34.12
N ALA A 16 26.83 -34.48 -32.85
CA ALA A 16 25.74 -33.72 -32.26
C ALA A 16 25.80 -32.27 -32.75
N PRO A 17 24.69 -31.66 -33.18
CA PRO A 17 24.67 -30.24 -33.51
C PRO A 17 24.84 -29.39 -32.27
N ALA A 18 25.78 -28.44 -32.30
CA ALA A 18 26.00 -27.44 -31.29
C ALA A 18 24.74 -26.56 -31.16
N ALA A 19 24.01 -26.71 -30.06
CA ALA A 19 22.93 -25.81 -29.72
C ALA A 19 23.52 -24.43 -29.41
N ILE A 20 23.27 -23.47 -30.29
CA ILE A 20 23.54 -22.04 -30.05
C ILE A 20 22.60 -21.62 -28.92
N ARG A 21 23.14 -21.57 -27.72
CA ARG A 21 22.45 -21.01 -26.54
C ARG A 21 22.50 -19.49 -26.68
N ALA A 22 21.39 -18.91 -27.15
CA ALA A 22 21.20 -17.45 -27.11
C ALA A 22 21.27 -17.03 -25.64
N GLN A 23 22.36 -16.39 -25.26
CA GLN A 23 22.48 -15.64 -24.03
C GLN A 23 21.60 -14.39 -24.18
N ALA A 24 20.43 -14.42 -23.59
CA ALA A 24 19.64 -13.23 -23.36
C ALA A 24 20.46 -12.33 -22.41
N SER A 25 20.98 -11.24 -22.95
CA SER A 25 21.59 -10.16 -22.19
C SER A 25 20.54 -9.55 -21.27
N ALA A 26 20.58 -9.94 -20.00
CA ALA A 26 19.82 -9.33 -18.91
C ALA A 26 20.59 -8.08 -18.42
N ASP A 27 20.67 -7.05 -19.26
CA ASP A 27 21.09 -5.71 -18.88
C ASP A 27 20.04 -4.70 -19.34
N ALA A 28 18.82 -4.81 -18.76
CA ALA A 28 18.00 -3.64 -18.60
C ALA A 28 18.44 -2.99 -17.27
N PRO A 29 18.80 -1.70 -17.23
CA PRO A 29 19.07 -1.03 -15.98
C PRO A 29 17.76 -1.12 -15.18
N ALA A 30 17.78 -1.83 -14.05
CA ALA A 30 16.77 -1.74 -13.04
C ALA A 30 16.67 -0.26 -12.67
N ALA A 31 15.63 0.41 -13.15
CA ALA A 31 15.30 1.74 -12.69
C ALA A 31 15.25 1.63 -11.16
N THR A 32 16.18 2.28 -10.47
CA THR A 32 16.16 2.41 -9.02
C THR A 32 14.89 3.16 -8.70
N VAL A 33 13.82 2.40 -8.41
CA VAL A 33 12.61 2.98 -7.83
C VAL A 33 13.06 3.55 -6.50
N THR A 34 13.28 4.86 -6.46
CA THR A 34 13.60 5.56 -5.23
C THR A 34 12.45 5.28 -4.29
N ASP A 35 12.69 4.53 -3.23
CA ASP A 35 11.65 4.24 -2.24
C ASP A 35 11.21 5.56 -1.62
N LEU A 36 10.00 6.01 -1.97
CA LEU A 36 9.46 7.29 -1.53
C LEU A 36 9.41 7.38 0.01
N ASP A 37 9.32 6.25 0.70
CA ASP A 37 9.38 6.22 2.16
C ASP A 37 10.72 6.71 2.69
N GLN A 38 11.84 6.40 2.01
CA GLN A 38 13.16 6.90 2.40
C GLN A 38 13.25 8.42 2.33
N LYS A 39 12.44 9.05 1.50
CA LYS A 39 12.43 10.50 1.31
C LYS A 39 11.40 11.23 2.17
N TYR A 40 10.20 10.65 2.33
CA TYR A 40 9.04 11.35 2.88
C TYR A 40 8.44 10.71 4.13
N ALA A 41 8.91 9.51 4.53
CA ALA A 41 8.34 8.73 5.63
C ALA A 41 9.35 8.45 6.76
N THR A 42 10.49 9.14 6.79
CA THR A 42 11.59 8.89 7.76
C THR A 42 11.17 9.07 9.21
N ASP A 43 10.24 9.99 9.47
CA ASP A 43 9.82 10.38 10.80
C ASP A 43 8.50 9.71 11.24
N LEU A 44 7.87 8.93 10.37
CA LEU A 44 6.61 8.25 10.68
C LEU A 44 6.76 7.29 11.88
N LEU A 45 5.67 7.07 12.60
CA LEU A 45 5.63 6.13 13.72
C LEU A 45 6.00 4.72 13.22
N LYS A 46 6.82 4.03 13.99
CA LYS A 46 7.31 2.69 13.64
C LYS A 46 6.28 1.61 13.94
N ALA A 47 6.33 0.52 13.18
CA ALA A 47 5.53 -0.66 13.47
C ALA A 47 5.74 -1.14 14.93
N GLY A 48 4.64 -1.56 15.57
CA GLY A 48 4.58 -1.94 16.99
C GLY A 48 4.31 -0.78 17.96
N THR A 49 4.41 0.50 17.51
CA THR A 49 4.06 1.66 18.33
C THR A 49 2.54 1.73 18.55
N ASP A 50 2.09 2.15 19.72
CA ASP A 50 0.66 2.42 19.93
C ASP A 50 0.22 3.59 19.05
N ALA A 51 -0.84 3.38 18.26
CA ALA A 51 -1.40 4.42 17.43
C ALA A 51 -2.04 5.50 18.30
N PRO A 52 -1.66 6.78 18.16
CA PRO A 52 -2.33 7.88 18.86
C PRO A 52 -3.83 7.87 18.58
N ASP A 53 -4.65 8.12 19.60
CA ASP A 53 -6.09 8.18 19.40
C ASP A 53 -6.48 9.41 18.57
N ILE A 54 -7.49 9.24 17.74
CA ILE A 54 -8.07 10.30 16.91
C ILE A 54 -9.50 10.51 17.37
N THR A 55 -9.79 11.72 17.84
CA THR A 55 -11.15 12.15 18.16
C THR A 55 -11.46 13.38 17.33
N LEU A 56 -12.25 13.20 16.28
CA LEU A 56 -12.58 14.22 15.29
C LEU A 56 -14.07 14.13 14.93
N ASN A 57 -14.53 15.07 14.09
CA ASN A 57 -15.87 14.99 13.53
C ASN A 57 -15.85 14.41 12.12
N THR A 58 -16.87 13.62 11.82
CA THR A 58 -17.15 13.18 10.45
C THR A 58 -17.60 14.36 9.59
N ILE A 59 -17.68 14.12 8.28
CA ILE A 59 -18.15 15.13 7.31
C ILE A 59 -19.61 15.57 7.57
N ASP A 60 -20.39 14.74 8.26
CA ASP A 60 -21.76 15.02 8.68
C ASP A 60 -21.84 15.62 10.10
N GLY A 61 -20.68 15.95 10.70
CA GLY A 61 -20.58 16.56 12.04
C GLY A 61 -20.77 15.58 13.20
N LYS A 62 -20.81 14.28 12.95
CA LYS A 62 -20.89 13.26 14.01
C LYS A 62 -19.53 13.03 14.66
N PRO A 63 -19.48 12.78 15.98
CA PRO A 63 -18.24 12.44 16.64
C PRO A 63 -17.70 11.08 16.14
N PHE A 64 -16.38 11.02 15.98
CA PHE A 64 -15.63 9.83 15.61
C PHE A 64 -14.46 9.64 16.59
N ALA A 65 -14.23 8.42 17.03
CA ALA A 65 -13.04 8.07 17.80
C ALA A 65 -12.39 6.81 17.22
N LEU A 66 -11.08 6.86 16.97
CA LEU A 66 -10.33 5.73 16.43
C LEU A 66 -10.39 4.49 17.35
N LYS A 67 -10.41 4.70 18.66
CA LYS A 67 -10.54 3.62 19.67
C LYS A 67 -11.78 2.77 19.50
N ASP A 68 -12.86 3.30 18.89
CA ASP A 68 -14.11 2.57 18.68
C ASP A 68 -13.97 1.53 17.54
N LEU A 69 -12.85 1.56 16.81
CA LEU A 69 -12.50 0.61 15.76
C LEU A 69 -11.56 -0.52 16.24
N ARG A 70 -11.28 -0.60 17.54
CA ARG A 70 -10.49 -1.70 18.10
C ARG A 70 -11.08 -3.06 17.74
N GLY A 71 -10.24 -4.08 17.58
CA GLY A 71 -10.63 -5.42 17.13
C GLY A 71 -10.65 -5.58 15.60
N ARG A 72 -10.40 -4.52 14.85
CA ARG A 72 -10.32 -4.55 13.38
C ARG A 72 -9.02 -3.93 12.89
N TYR A 73 -8.57 -4.33 11.71
CA TYR A 73 -7.57 -3.54 10.97
C TYR A 73 -8.19 -2.22 10.52
N VAL A 74 -7.42 -1.14 10.64
CA VAL A 74 -7.83 0.20 10.21
C VAL A 74 -6.80 0.78 9.27
N VAL A 75 -7.22 1.24 8.10
CA VAL A 75 -6.41 2.03 7.17
C VAL A 75 -6.75 3.50 7.41
N LEU A 76 -5.77 4.27 7.89
CA LEU A 76 -5.86 5.72 8.02
C LEU A 76 -5.19 6.36 6.80
N ASP A 77 -5.98 7.05 5.99
CA ASP A 77 -5.52 7.76 4.79
C ASP A 77 -5.46 9.27 5.08
N PHE A 78 -4.26 9.82 5.24
CA PHE A 78 -4.02 11.25 5.47
C PHE A 78 -3.90 11.97 4.14
N TRP A 79 -4.83 12.87 3.86
CA TRP A 79 -4.98 13.48 2.54
C TRP A 79 -5.53 14.92 2.60
N ALA A 80 -5.67 15.54 1.44
CA ALA A 80 -6.42 16.80 1.28
C ALA A 80 -6.91 16.95 -0.16
N SER A 81 -8.00 17.67 -0.37
CA SER A 81 -8.59 17.90 -1.69
C SER A 81 -7.67 18.67 -2.65
N TRP A 82 -6.81 19.52 -2.11
CA TRP A 82 -5.82 20.30 -2.86
C TRP A 82 -4.54 19.54 -3.20
N CYS A 83 -4.30 18.36 -2.62
CA CYS A 83 -3.09 17.55 -2.84
C CYS A 83 -3.14 16.81 -4.18
N PRO A 84 -2.25 17.09 -5.15
CA PRO A 84 -2.29 16.42 -6.45
C PRO A 84 -2.00 14.93 -6.38
N ASP A 85 -1.04 14.51 -5.54
CA ASP A 85 -0.63 13.11 -5.42
C ASP A 85 -1.72 12.29 -4.71
N CYS A 86 -2.39 12.86 -3.70
CA CYS A 86 -3.55 12.23 -3.06
C CYS A 86 -4.69 11.98 -4.07
N ARG A 87 -4.94 12.92 -4.98
CA ARG A 87 -5.96 12.75 -6.04
C ARG A 87 -5.61 11.65 -7.03
N LYS A 88 -4.32 11.44 -7.32
CA LYS A 88 -3.86 10.34 -8.19
C LYS A 88 -3.99 8.99 -7.50
N ASP A 89 -3.75 8.96 -6.19
CA ASP A 89 -3.75 7.74 -5.38
C ASP A 89 -5.17 7.29 -4.97
N SER A 90 -6.10 8.24 -4.84
CA SER A 90 -7.47 7.99 -4.37
C SER A 90 -8.20 6.84 -5.09
N PRO A 91 -8.14 6.67 -6.44
CA PRO A 91 -8.80 5.53 -7.09
C PRO A 91 -8.25 4.18 -6.63
N PHE A 92 -6.96 4.09 -6.34
CA PHE A 92 -6.33 2.87 -5.84
C PHE A 92 -6.77 2.58 -4.40
N ILE A 93 -6.77 3.59 -3.52
CA ILE A 93 -7.29 3.44 -2.14
C ILE A 93 -8.77 3.02 -2.15
N MET A 94 -9.57 3.54 -3.08
CA MET A 94 -10.96 3.12 -3.24
C MET A 94 -11.10 1.65 -3.67
N GLN A 95 -10.19 1.15 -4.52
CA GLN A 95 -10.15 -0.28 -4.86
C GLN A 95 -9.83 -1.14 -3.63
N LEU A 96 -8.84 -0.73 -2.82
CA LEU A 96 -8.52 -1.41 -1.56
C LEU A 96 -9.70 -1.38 -0.60
N TYR A 97 -10.38 -0.24 -0.47
CA TYR A 97 -11.59 -0.12 0.35
C TYR A 97 -12.69 -1.10 -0.09
N LYS A 98 -13.00 -1.16 -1.37
CA LYS A 98 -14.03 -2.08 -1.88
C LYS A 98 -13.66 -3.54 -1.63
N LYS A 99 -12.39 -3.88 -1.81
CA LYS A 99 -11.90 -5.25 -1.62
C LYS A 99 -11.85 -5.65 -0.14
N PHE A 100 -11.17 -4.89 0.68
CA PHE A 100 -10.88 -5.25 2.07
C PHE A 100 -11.93 -4.75 3.07
N GLY A 101 -12.68 -3.71 2.75
CA GLY A 101 -13.81 -3.25 3.55
C GLY A 101 -14.87 -4.33 3.70
N ALA A 102 -15.14 -5.11 2.64
CA ALA A 102 -16.01 -6.29 2.68
C ALA A 102 -15.49 -7.40 3.63
N LYS A 103 -14.20 -7.40 3.97
CA LYS A 103 -13.56 -8.31 4.93
C LYS A 103 -13.51 -7.75 6.36
N GLY A 104 -14.06 -6.58 6.59
CA GLY A 104 -14.11 -5.95 7.91
C GLY A 104 -12.97 -4.99 8.21
N VAL A 105 -12.08 -4.70 7.25
CA VAL A 105 -11.08 -3.62 7.39
C VAL A 105 -11.80 -2.28 7.38
N ALA A 106 -11.56 -1.44 8.39
CA ALA A 106 -12.08 -0.08 8.41
C ALA A 106 -11.15 0.84 7.61
N PHE A 107 -11.73 1.75 6.82
CA PHE A 107 -10.99 2.82 6.14
C PHE A 107 -11.47 4.17 6.66
N VAL A 108 -10.52 5.05 6.99
CA VAL A 108 -10.79 6.38 7.54
C VAL A 108 -9.88 7.38 6.87
N GLY A 109 -10.45 8.32 6.14
CA GLY A 109 -9.75 9.47 5.58
C GLY A 109 -9.65 10.60 6.59
N VAL A 110 -8.45 11.07 6.86
CA VAL A 110 -8.18 12.22 7.71
C VAL A 110 -7.80 13.39 6.82
N SER A 111 -8.73 14.33 6.64
CA SER A 111 -8.53 15.46 5.73
C SER A 111 -7.87 16.65 6.43
N PHE A 112 -6.90 17.28 5.73
CA PHE A 112 -6.26 18.54 6.10
C PHE A 112 -6.81 19.74 5.33
N ASP A 113 -8.04 19.66 4.83
CA ASP A 113 -8.75 20.79 4.27
C ASP A 113 -9.14 21.79 5.38
N LYS A 114 -9.03 23.08 5.07
CA LYS A 114 -9.27 24.17 6.04
C LYS A 114 -10.75 24.52 6.20
N ASN A 115 -11.60 24.05 5.30
CA ASN A 115 -13.02 24.34 5.35
C ASN A 115 -13.84 23.15 4.88
N LEU A 116 -15.06 23.05 5.40
CA LEU A 116 -15.97 21.94 5.17
C LEU A 116 -16.39 21.83 3.70
N GLU A 117 -16.55 22.93 2.99
CA GLU A 117 -17.00 22.91 1.60
C GLU A 117 -15.94 22.31 0.67
N SER A 118 -14.69 22.76 0.78
CA SER A 118 -13.57 22.18 0.01
C SER A 118 -13.43 20.68 0.27
N TRP A 119 -13.55 20.28 1.52
CA TRP A 119 -13.50 18.88 1.93
C TRP A 119 -14.66 18.07 1.31
N LYS A 120 -15.91 18.52 1.46
CA LYS A 120 -17.10 17.88 0.84
C LYS A 120 -16.96 17.76 -0.68
N ASN A 121 -16.53 18.83 -1.33
CA ASN A 121 -16.33 18.84 -2.78
C ASN A 121 -15.22 17.88 -3.21
N GLY A 122 -14.12 17.80 -2.43
CA GLY A 122 -13.04 16.86 -2.66
C GLY A 122 -13.51 15.40 -2.55
N VAL A 123 -14.21 15.05 -1.48
CA VAL A 123 -14.79 13.71 -1.26
C VAL A 123 -15.73 13.33 -2.41
N ALA A 124 -16.66 14.21 -2.77
CA ALA A 124 -17.62 13.97 -3.85
C ALA A 124 -16.92 13.81 -5.22
N LYS A 125 -15.96 14.70 -5.54
CA LYS A 125 -15.23 14.67 -6.81
C LYS A 125 -14.38 13.41 -6.98
N LEU A 126 -13.80 12.89 -5.89
CA LEU A 126 -12.96 11.69 -5.88
C LEU A 126 -13.76 10.41 -5.67
N GLY A 127 -15.06 10.51 -5.41
CA GLY A 127 -15.93 9.35 -5.17
C GLY A 127 -15.52 8.56 -3.92
N ILE A 128 -15.03 9.24 -2.87
CA ILE A 128 -14.60 8.57 -1.65
C ILE A 128 -15.81 8.13 -0.84
N GLU A 129 -15.91 6.82 -0.57
CA GLU A 129 -17.08 6.20 0.07
C GLU A 129 -16.81 5.80 1.54
N TYR A 130 -15.56 5.74 1.98
CA TYR A 130 -15.21 5.40 3.36
C TYR A 130 -15.30 6.61 4.30
N THR A 131 -15.35 6.31 5.61
CA THR A 131 -15.47 7.33 6.66
C THR A 131 -14.46 8.45 6.50
N GLN A 132 -14.93 9.68 6.57
CA GLN A 132 -14.10 10.88 6.46
C GLN A 132 -14.19 11.70 7.74
N VAL A 133 -13.02 12.12 8.26
CA VAL A 133 -12.90 12.93 9.48
C VAL A 133 -11.94 14.09 9.28
N SER A 134 -12.14 15.20 10.01
CA SER A 134 -11.27 16.36 9.95
C SER A 134 -11.42 17.25 11.19
N ASP A 135 -10.35 17.97 11.54
CA ASP A 135 -10.37 19.10 12.46
C ASP A 135 -10.45 20.45 11.74
N LEU A 136 -10.55 20.42 10.41
CA LEU A 136 -10.57 21.58 9.51
C LEU A 136 -9.34 22.49 9.71
N LYS A 137 -8.20 21.89 10.05
CA LYS A 137 -6.92 22.59 10.21
C LYS A 137 -5.94 22.21 9.10
N PRO A 138 -5.08 23.14 8.69
CA PRO A 138 -4.00 22.78 7.79
C PRO A 138 -3.07 21.77 8.46
N MET A 139 -2.45 20.90 7.68
CA MET A 139 -1.59 19.78 8.16
C MET A 139 -0.59 20.24 9.25
N ARG A 140 0.07 21.39 9.07
CA ARG A 140 1.10 21.88 10.02
C ARG A 140 0.53 22.31 11.38
N GLU A 141 -0.76 22.61 11.45
CA GLU A 141 -1.45 23.06 12.67
C GLU A 141 -2.27 21.95 13.32
N SER A 142 -2.58 20.89 12.57
CA SER A 142 -3.38 19.76 13.06
C SER A 142 -2.67 18.99 14.18
N PRO A 143 -3.29 18.84 15.35
CA PRO A 143 -2.76 17.98 16.42
C PRO A 143 -2.59 16.54 15.97
N VAL A 144 -3.48 16.04 15.10
CA VAL A 144 -3.42 14.67 14.57
C VAL A 144 -2.21 14.51 13.66
N ALA A 145 -1.92 15.48 12.79
CA ALA A 145 -0.72 15.43 11.95
C ALA A 145 0.55 15.39 12.81
N LYS A 146 0.60 16.17 13.91
CA LYS A 146 1.73 16.16 14.84
C LYS A 146 1.87 14.82 15.56
N ALA A 147 0.76 14.25 16.04
CA ALA A 147 0.76 12.97 16.75
C ALA A 147 1.21 11.79 15.88
N TYR A 148 0.86 11.82 14.59
CA TYR A 148 1.25 10.80 13.60
C TYR A 148 2.52 11.16 12.82
N HIS A 149 3.20 12.25 13.18
CA HIS A 149 4.41 12.73 12.53
C HIS A 149 4.25 12.94 11.01
N ILE A 150 3.08 13.44 10.59
CA ILE A 150 2.78 13.66 9.17
C ILE A 150 3.53 14.90 8.65
N GLY A 151 4.54 14.67 7.83
CA GLY A 151 5.31 15.71 7.14
C GLY A 151 4.97 15.83 5.66
N TRP A 152 4.32 14.82 5.10
CA TRP A 152 3.95 14.69 3.68
C TRP A 152 2.56 14.05 3.54
N ILE A 153 1.86 14.31 2.44
CA ILE A 153 0.64 13.60 2.04
C ILE A 153 0.70 13.25 0.53
N PRO A 154 0.17 12.09 0.09
CA PRO A 154 -0.55 11.12 0.92
C PRO A 154 0.38 10.39 1.90
N THR A 155 -0.11 10.10 3.08
CA THR A 155 0.51 9.20 4.06
C THR A 155 -0.54 8.25 4.57
N ILE A 156 -0.18 6.97 4.67
CA ILE A 156 -1.12 5.93 5.04
C ILE A 156 -0.56 5.13 6.20
N TYR A 157 -1.41 4.91 7.21
CA TYR A 157 -1.14 4.00 8.31
C TYR A 157 -2.07 2.81 8.25
N VAL A 158 -1.54 1.63 8.51
CA VAL A 158 -2.36 0.46 8.84
C VAL A 158 -2.21 0.22 10.34
N ILE A 159 -3.34 0.21 11.03
CA ILE A 159 -3.41 -0.04 12.48
C ILE A 159 -3.98 -1.45 12.68
N ASP A 160 -3.35 -2.24 13.52
CA ASP A 160 -3.78 -3.59 13.84
C ASP A 160 -4.99 -3.63 14.80
N PRO A 161 -5.64 -4.79 15.02
CA PRO A 161 -6.77 -4.92 15.94
C PRO A 161 -6.47 -4.54 17.38
N GLN A 162 -5.21 -4.59 17.81
CA GLN A 162 -4.75 -4.16 19.16
C GLN A 162 -4.53 -2.66 19.22
N GLY A 163 -4.59 -1.97 18.06
CA GLY A 163 -4.41 -0.53 17.92
C GLY A 163 -2.97 -0.10 17.88
N LYS A 164 -2.10 -0.96 17.41
CA LYS A 164 -0.71 -0.63 17.13
C LYS A 164 -0.52 -0.34 15.65
N VAL A 165 0.44 0.50 15.35
CA VAL A 165 0.89 0.72 13.97
C VAL A 165 1.44 -0.59 13.42
N ALA A 166 0.85 -1.11 12.37
CA ALA A 166 1.33 -2.28 11.65
C ALA A 166 2.19 -1.87 10.44
N LEU A 167 1.82 -0.76 9.79
CA LEU A 167 2.53 -0.18 8.66
C LEU A 167 2.34 1.34 8.67
N ALA A 168 3.38 2.09 8.30
CA ALA A 168 3.32 3.51 7.99
C ALA A 168 4.10 3.76 6.70
N THR A 169 3.49 4.42 5.70
CA THR A 169 4.10 4.56 4.36
C THR A 169 3.47 5.73 3.60
N VAL A 170 4.19 6.24 2.60
CA VAL A 170 3.65 7.15 1.59
C VAL A 170 3.39 6.44 0.25
N VAL A 171 3.48 5.09 0.22
CA VAL A 171 3.35 4.25 -0.97
C VAL A 171 2.16 3.30 -0.80
N SER A 172 1.07 3.56 -1.50
CA SER A 172 -0.17 2.77 -1.40
C SER A 172 -0.02 1.30 -1.80
N ASP A 173 0.91 0.97 -2.71
CA ASP A 173 1.22 -0.43 -3.05
C ASP A 173 1.71 -1.25 -1.84
N LYS A 174 2.43 -0.64 -0.90
CA LYS A 174 2.85 -1.31 0.33
C LYS A 174 1.65 -1.64 1.23
N VAL A 175 0.63 -0.78 1.24
CA VAL A 175 -0.62 -1.04 1.96
C VAL A 175 -1.35 -2.22 1.32
N SER A 176 -1.43 -2.27 -0.02
CA SER A 176 -2.00 -3.40 -0.74
C SER A 176 -1.28 -4.70 -0.40
N ALA A 177 0.05 -4.72 -0.50
CA ALA A 177 0.86 -5.90 -0.18
C ALA A 177 0.65 -6.37 1.27
N TYR A 178 0.61 -5.42 2.22
CA TYR A 178 0.36 -5.72 3.62
C TYR A 178 -1.03 -6.34 3.82
N LEU A 179 -2.09 -5.73 3.28
CA LEU A 179 -3.45 -6.24 3.43
C LEU A 179 -3.61 -7.62 2.79
N HIS A 180 -2.98 -7.89 1.64
CA HIS A 180 -2.97 -9.23 1.05
C HIS A 180 -2.24 -10.26 1.91
N SER A 181 -1.18 -9.88 2.63
CA SER A 181 -0.49 -10.78 3.56
C SER A 181 -1.34 -11.17 4.76
N VAL A 182 -2.23 -10.26 5.21
CA VAL A 182 -3.16 -10.49 6.34
C VAL A 182 -4.43 -11.22 5.89
N TYR A 183 -4.86 -10.99 4.65
CA TYR A 183 -6.06 -11.58 4.05
C TYR A 183 -5.71 -12.33 2.76
N PRO A 184 -5.03 -13.49 2.84
CA PRO A 184 -4.54 -14.21 1.66
C PRO A 184 -5.67 -14.69 0.74
N ASP A 185 -6.86 -14.96 1.27
CA ASP A 185 -8.04 -15.36 0.48
C ASP A 185 -8.59 -14.23 -0.40
N CYS A 186 -8.00 -13.04 -0.34
CA CYS A 186 -8.30 -11.93 -1.23
C CYS A 186 -7.35 -11.86 -2.44
N ALA A 187 -6.49 -12.86 -2.65
CA ALA A 187 -5.75 -12.99 -3.91
C ALA A 187 -6.74 -13.17 -5.06
N GLU A 188 -6.42 -12.56 -6.20
CA GLU A 188 -7.29 -12.54 -7.40
C GLU A 188 -7.64 -13.91 -7.93
#